data_1c1edb7f02f986a741bfd8a079173b43
#
_entry.id   1c1edb7f02f986a741bfd8a079173b43
#
_cell.length_a   1.000
_cell.length_b   1.000
_cell.length_c   1.000
_cell.angle_alpha   90.00
_cell.angle_beta   90.00
_cell.angle_gamma   90.00
#
_symmetry.space_group_name_H-M   'P 1'
#
loop_
_entity.id
_entity.type
_entity.pdbx_description
1 polymer ?
#
loop_
_entity_poly.entity_id
_entity_poly.type
_entity_poly.pdbx_seq_one_letter_code
_entity_poly.pdbx_strand_id
1 'polypeptide(L)'
;TLSGLAMQIAYGGGERSLFTDKAAIPDVTFDDIIGAEEAKHELEPAIRQLKNFHEYRKRGIRIPRGIILDGPPGSGKTSLAKAVANAAGLPFISLNATQFLSRWVGEGEQKIRDIFAAARRYAPSLLFIDEIDCIAKNRMGGGADSFHTEGLTNALLSELDGFGSQDAAPVFVIAATNYDTHSADGGLDQALLRRFDKKIHVGLPKVADRERFIARELARYDFCAVSRSAAEGIARRSVGWSLADLNLVIQNAVRHSESENGFSLTDEVLEEAFASFNAGGRKTYDEQTVRKTACHEAGHVVVARVLGFRPAYTTIVARGNYGGYMQYAEEDKLDLSRDECLNRICVAMAGRAAEVCFYKESGITTGASGDIRSATDLAMRMICTYGMEEDMLCCME
;
A
#
# COMPACT_ATOMS: atom_id res chain seq x y z
N THR A 1 -12.07 -29.81 11.85
CA THR A 1 -11.60 -28.45 11.54
C THR A 1 -10.25 -28.57 10.85
N LEU A 2 -10.26 -28.65 9.52
CA LEU A 2 -9.05 -28.63 8.68
C LEU A 2 -8.83 -27.19 8.28
N SER A 3 -7.83 -26.55 8.89
CA SER A 3 -7.33 -25.23 8.51
C SER A 3 -6.79 -25.28 7.09
N GLY A 4 -7.33 -24.43 6.19
CA GLY A 4 -6.90 -24.33 4.81
C GLY A 4 -5.45 -23.87 4.71
N LEU A 5 -4.54 -24.74 4.27
CA LEU A 5 -3.18 -24.37 3.93
C LEU A 5 -3.17 -23.80 2.52
N ALA A 6 -2.90 -22.50 2.42
CA ALA A 6 -2.50 -21.91 1.15
C ALA A 6 -1.18 -22.55 0.71
N MET A 7 -1.13 -23.09 -0.50
CA MET A 7 0.04 -23.76 -1.02
C MET A 7 1.12 -22.73 -1.35
N GLN A 8 2.15 -22.66 -0.52
CA GLN A 8 3.35 -21.84 -0.75
C GLN A 8 4.43 -22.73 -1.36
N ILE A 9 4.85 -22.45 -2.59
CA ILE A 9 5.89 -23.22 -3.27
C ILE A 9 7.25 -22.79 -2.69
N ALA A 10 7.87 -23.65 -1.88
CA ALA A 10 9.23 -23.46 -1.40
C ALA A 10 10.19 -24.31 -2.25
N TYR A 11 11.15 -23.66 -2.90
CA TYR A 11 12.25 -24.33 -3.61
C TYR A 11 13.41 -24.63 -2.67
N GLY A 12 13.60 -25.91 -2.34
CA GLY A 12 14.81 -26.43 -1.69
C GLY A 12 15.32 -27.64 -2.49
N GLY A 13 16.58 -27.63 -2.89
CA GLY A 13 17.17 -28.58 -3.84
C GLY A 13 17.03 -30.05 -3.45
N GLY A 14 16.55 -30.85 -4.38
CA GLY A 14 16.42 -32.30 -4.34
C GLY A 14 15.17 -32.74 -5.08
N GLU A 15 15.27 -33.71 -5.98
CA GLU A 15 14.18 -34.32 -6.75
C GLU A 15 13.04 -34.85 -5.85
N ARG A 16 12.19 -33.96 -5.37
CA ARG A 16 10.90 -34.32 -4.73
C ARG A 16 9.84 -33.42 -5.32
N SER A 17 8.76 -34.03 -5.81
CA SER A 17 7.55 -33.44 -6.37
C SER A 17 7.25 -32.08 -5.74
N LEU A 18 7.29 -31.01 -6.54
CA LEU A 18 6.98 -29.63 -6.18
C LEU A 18 5.56 -29.41 -5.62
N PHE A 19 4.76 -30.48 -5.52
CA PHE A 19 3.33 -30.42 -5.23
C PHE A 19 2.93 -31.61 -4.38
N THR A 20 3.14 -31.52 -3.07
CA THR A 20 2.73 -32.58 -2.14
C THR A 20 1.34 -32.36 -1.51
N ASP A 21 0.70 -31.20 -1.68
CA ASP A 21 -0.61 -30.98 -1.08
C ASP A 21 -1.62 -30.40 -2.08
N LYS A 22 -2.87 -30.86 -1.95
CA LYS A 22 -4.01 -30.39 -2.76
C LYS A 22 -4.12 -28.88 -2.65
N ALA A 23 -4.13 -28.18 -3.79
CA ALA A 23 -4.45 -26.77 -3.83
C ALA A 23 -5.80 -26.54 -3.12
N ALA A 24 -5.80 -25.81 -2.01
CA ALA A 24 -6.98 -25.64 -1.17
C ALA A 24 -7.68 -24.33 -1.55
N ILE A 25 -8.99 -24.29 -1.30
CA ILE A 25 -9.77 -23.04 -1.35
C ILE A 25 -9.40 -22.24 -0.10
N PRO A 26 -9.00 -20.96 -0.21
CA PRO A 26 -8.68 -20.14 0.96
C PRO A 26 -9.90 -19.88 1.83
N ASP A 27 -9.70 -19.70 3.13
CA ASP A 27 -10.79 -19.35 4.06
C ASP A 27 -11.09 -17.83 4.09
N VAL A 28 -10.30 -17.01 3.40
CA VAL A 28 -10.44 -15.54 3.36
C VAL A 28 -11.67 -15.17 2.53
N THR A 29 -12.57 -14.41 3.11
CA THR A 29 -13.79 -13.88 2.46
C THR A 29 -13.67 -12.37 2.19
N PHE A 30 -14.57 -11.80 1.40
CA PHE A 30 -14.63 -10.34 1.19
C PHE A 30 -14.99 -9.57 2.46
N ASP A 31 -15.70 -10.19 3.40
CA ASP A 31 -16.06 -9.58 4.70
C ASP A 31 -14.83 -9.42 5.61
N ASP A 32 -13.81 -10.25 5.42
CA ASP A 32 -12.55 -10.14 6.15
C ASP A 32 -11.69 -8.96 5.67
N ILE A 33 -11.96 -8.47 4.46
CA ILE A 33 -11.19 -7.39 3.84
C ILE A 33 -11.85 -6.05 4.12
N ILE A 34 -11.16 -5.19 4.87
CA ILE A 34 -11.62 -3.83 5.14
C ILE A 34 -11.14 -2.89 4.03
N GLY A 35 -12.05 -2.07 3.52
CA GLY A 35 -11.78 -1.13 2.42
C GLY A 35 -11.76 -1.80 1.05
N ALA A 36 -11.17 -1.09 0.07
CA ALA A 36 -11.08 -1.50 -1.32
C ALA A 36 -12.45 -1.81 -1.99
N GLU A 37 -13.51 -1.10 -1.58
CA GLU A 37 -14.89 -1.36 -2.04
C GLU A 37 -15.04 -1.26 -3.57
N GLU A 38 -14.32 -0.32 -4.19
CA GLU A 38 -14.29 -0.15 -5.65
C GLU A 38 -13.69 -1.39 -6.33
N ALA A 39 -12.55 -1.86 -5.82
CA ALA A 39 -11.91 -3.07 -6.34
C ALA A 39 -12.77 -4.33 -6.12
N LYS A 40 -13.44 -4.46 -4.97
CA LYS A 40 -14.38 -5.54 -4.70
C LYS A 40 -15.53 -5.55 -5.72
N HIS A 41 -16.16 -4.42 -5.94
CA HIS A 41 -17.25 -4.27 -6.92
C HIS A 41 -16.80 -4.60 -8.34
N GLU A 42 -15.57 -4.18 -8.69
CA GLU A 42 -14.99 -4.46 -9.99
C GLU A 42 -14.66 -5.94 -10.22
N LEU A 43 -14.39 -6.71 -9.16
CA LEU A 43 -14.13 -8.14 -9.20
C LEU A 43 -15.40 -9.00 -9.30
N GLU A 44 -16.56 -8.52 -8.85
CA GLU A 44 -17.81 -9.28 -8.84
C GLU A 44 -18.20 -9.91 -10.19
N PRO A 45 -18.09 -9.21 -11.34
CA PRO A 45 -18.43 -9.81 -12.63
C PRO A 45 -17.56 -11.02 -12.97
N ALA A 46 -16.24 -10.92 -12.69
CA ALA A 46 -15.31 -12.02 -12.90
C ALA A 46 -15.63 -13.23 -12.02
N ILE A 47 -15.94 -12.99 -10.74
CA ILE A 47 -16.34 -14.05 -9.80
C ILE A 47 -17.60 -14.77 -10.29
N ARG A 48 -18.62 -14.04 -10.73
CA ARG A 48 -19.85 -14.64 -11.27
C ARG A 48 -19.58 -15.50 -12.51
N GLN A 49 -18.69 -15.05 -13.40
CA GLN A 49 -18.32 -15.80 -14.59
C GLN A 49 -17.51 -17.05 -14.26
N LEU A 50 -16.58 -16.95 -13.31
CA LEU A 50 -15.77 -18.09 -12.86
C LEU A 50 -16.61 -19.14 -12.14
N LYS A 51 -17.52 -18.71 -11.26
CA LYS A 51 -18.43 -19.63 -10.54
C LYS A 51 -19.35 -20.42 -11.48
N ASN A 52 -19.79 -19.79 -12.55
CA ASN A 52 -20.73 -20.38 -13.51
C ASN A 52 -20.09 -20.64 -14.88
N PHE A 53 -18.79 -20.91 -14.95
CA PHE A 53 -18.02 -20.93 -16.20
C PHE A 53 -18.58 -21.91 -17.24
N HIS A 54 -19.18 -23.05 -16.83
CA HIS A 54 -19.80 -23.99 -17.72
C HIS A 54 -21.00 -23.40 -18.48
N GLU A 55 -21.80 -22.56 -17.81
CA GLU A 55 -22.98 -21.95 -18.41
C GLU A 55 -22.59 -20.83 -19.39
N TYR A 56 -21.63 -19.98 -18.99
CA TYR A 56 -21.10 -18.94 -19.86
C TYR A 56 -20.49 -19.52 -21.14
N ARG A 57 -19.74 -20.61 -20.98
CA ARG A 57 -19.14 -21.34 -22.10
C ARG A 57 -20.18 -21.92 -23.06
N LYS A 58 -21.23 -22.57 -22.55
CA LYS A 58 -22.33 -23.08 -23.37
C LYS A 58 -23.02 -21.99 -24.20
N ARG A 59 -23.01 -20.77 -23.73
CA ARG A 59 -23.56 -19.59 -24.41
C ARG A 59 -22.57 -18.91 -25.36
N GLY A 60 -21.34 -19.43 -25.49
CA GLY A 60 -20.30 -18.82 -26.30
C GLY A 60 -19.68 -17.55 -25.71
N ILE A 61 -19.93 -17.26 -24.42
CA ILE A 61 -19.40 -16.09 -23.74
C ILE A 61 -17.98 -16.42 -23.27
N ARG A 62 -17.03 -15.57 -23.64
CA ARG A 62 -15.63 -15.71 -23.24
C ARG A 62 -15.48 -15.40 -21.75
N ILE A 63 -14.81 -16.31 -21.04
CA ILE A 63 -14.44 -16.12 -19.64
C ILE A 63 -13.16 -15.27 -19.58
N PRO A 64 -13.05 -14.34 -18.63
CA PRO A 64 -11.81 -13.58 -18.48
C PRO A 64 -10.65 -14.51 -18.16
N ARG A 65 -9.49 -14.23 -18.76
CA ARG A 65 -8.25 -15.01 -18.57
C ARG A 65 -7.51 -14.57 -17.33
N GLY A 66 -7.53 -13.26 -17.06
CA GLY A 66 -6.86 -12.72 -15.91
C GLY A 66 -7.14 -11.26 -15.64
N ILE A 67 -6.80 -10.87 -14.42
CA ILE A 67 -6.90 -9.51 -13.90
C ILE A 67 -5.54 -9.12 -13.32
N ILE A 68 -5.14 -7.86 -13.52
CA ILE A 68 -4.00 -7.29 -12.82
C ILE A 68 -4.50 -6.34 -11.72
N LEU A 69 -4.00 -6.54 -10.50
CA LEU A 69 -4.23 -5.67 -9.35
C LEU A 69 -3.02 -4.78 -9.17
N ASP A 70 -3.19 -3.48 -9.31
CA ASP A 70 -2.14 -2.50 -9.04
C ASP A 70 -2.46 -1.69 -7.79
N GLY A 71 -1.43 -1.10 -7.21
CA GLY A 71 -1.58 -0.25 -6.03
C GLY A 71 -0.42 -0.37 -5.05
N PRO A 72 -0.34 0.51 -4.04
CA PRO A 72 0.77 0.56 -3.11
C PRO A 72 0.94 -0.74 -2.32
N PRO A 73 2.15 -1.00 -1.79
CA PRO A 73 2.39 -2.16 -0.94
C PRO A 73 1.51 -2.12 0.30
N GLY A 74 1.08 -3.29 0.78
CA GLY A 74 0.20 -3.39 1.96
C GLY A 74 -1.27 -3.01 1.74
N SER A 75 -1.71 -2.72 0.50
CA SER A 75 -3.11 -2.39 0.18
C SER A 75 -4.07 -3.59 0.18
N GLY A 76 -3.57 -4.82 0.36
CA GLY A 76 -4.41 -6.02 0.48
C GLY A 76 -4.63 -6.80 -0.83
N LYS A 77 -3.84 -6.57 -1.88
CA LYS A 77 -3.95 -7.25 -3.19
C LYS A 77 -3.98 -8.78 -3.06
N THR A 78 -3.09 -9.35 -2.27
CA THR A 78 -3.02 -10.80 -2.02
C THR A 78 -4.27 -11.33 -1.30
N SER A 79 -4.80 -10.57 -0.34
CA SER A 79 -6.05 -10.92 0.36
C SER A 79 -7.25 -10.86 -0.56
N LEU A 80 -7.34 -9.86 -1.44
CA LEU A 80 -8.37 -9.77 -2.47
C LEU A 80 -8.34 -10.98 -3.42
N ALA A 81 -7.15 -11.39 -3.90
CA ALA A 81 -7.02 -12.57 -4.75
C ALA A 81 -7.51 -13.86 -4.05
N LYS A 82 -7.19 -14.02 -2.76
CA LYS A 82 -7.69 -15.14 -1.94
C LYS A 82 -9.21 -15.10 -1.80
N ALA A 83 -9.79 -13.92 -1.54
CA ALA A 83 -11.24 -13.77 -1.43
C ALA A 83 -11.96 -14.07 -2.76
N VAL A 84 -11.37 -13.70 -3.90
CA VAL A 84 -11.89 -14.09 -5.23
C VAL A 84 -11.90 -15.61 -5.38
N ALA A 85 -10.82 -16.30 -5.02
CA ALA A 85 -10.74 -17.75 -5.09
C ALA A 85 -11.78 -18.42 -4.19
N ASN A 86 -11.93 -17.95 -2.94
CA ASN A 86 -12.96 -18.41 -2.02
C ASN A 86 -14.37 -18.22 -2.60
N ALA A 87 -14.71 -17.01 -3.01
CA ALA A 87 -16.02 -16.69 -3.54
C ALA A 87 -16.37 -17.47 -4.84
N ALA A 88 -15.36 -17.74 -5.68
CA ALA A 88 -15.54 -18.55 -6.88
C ALA A 88 -15.51 -20.06 -6.60
N GLY A 89 -15.09 -20.50 -5.40
CA GLY A 89 -14.94 -21.91 -5.06
C GLY A 89 -13.77 -22.60 -5.78
N LEU A 90 -12.71 -21.83 -6.08
CA LEU A 90 -11.56 -22.31 -6.86
C LEU A 90 -10.33 -22.60 -5.98
N PRO A 91 -9.59 -23.69 -6.27
CA PRO A 91 -8.28 -23.91 -5.71
C PRO A 91 -7.35 -22.73 -5.99
N PHE A 92 -6.61 -22.29 -4.96
CA PHE A 92 -5.71 -21.12 -5.02
C PHE A 92 -4.25 -21.55 -5.05
N ILE A 93 -3.55 -21.15 -6.08
CA ILE A 93 -2.12 -21.37 -6.25
C ILE A 93 -1.45 -19.99 -6.21
N SER A 94 -0.55 -19.78 -5.24
CA SER A 94 0.15 -18.49 -5.07
C SER A 94 1.64 -18.65 -5.29
N LEU A 95 2.22 -17.71 -6.01
CA LEU A 95 3.65 -17.62 -6.21
C LEU A 95 4.09 -16.16 -6.19
N ASN A 96 5.36 -15.94 -5.87
CA ASN A 96 6.01 -14.63 -6.00
C ASN A 96 6.93 -14.66 -7.23
N ALA A 97 6.81 -13.65 -8.09
CA ALA A 97 7.58 -13.58 -9.34
C ALA A 97 9.11 -13.51 -9.11
N THR A 98 9.56 -13.05 -7.94
CA THR A 98 10.99 -13.07 -7.57
C THR A 98 11.60 -14.48 -7.56
N GLN A 99 10.77 -15.53 -7.36
CA GLN A 99 11.22 -16.93 -7.37
C GLN A 99 11.67 -17.42 -8.74
N PHE A 100 11.32 -16.68 -9.82
CA PHE A 100 11.78 -16.99 -11.18
C PHE A 100 13.16 -16.42 -11.48
N LEU A 101 13.61 -15.43 -10.68
CA LEU A 101 14.94 -14.84 -10.83
C LEU A 101 15.99 -15.86 -10.37
N SER A 102 16.51 -16.65 -11.31
CA SER A 102 17.56 -17.66 -11.09
C SER A 102 18.88 -17.16 -11.65
N ARG A 103 20.00 -17.61 -11.06
CA ARG A 103 21.33 -17.35 -11.62
C ARG A 103 21.61 -18.13 -12.92
N TRP A 104 20.80 -19.13 -13.22
CA TRP A 104 21.02 -20.02 -14.39
C TRP A 104 20.01 -19.69 -15.47
N VAL A 105 20.53 -19.50 -16.70
CA VAL A 105 19.71 -19.21 -17.90
C VAL A 105 18.76 -20.38 -18.19
N GLY A 106 17.48 -20.07 -18.41
CA GLY A 106 16.45 -21.07 -18.77
C GLY A 106 15.77 -21.76 -17.59
N GLU A 107 16.33 -21.73 -16.38
CA GLU A 107 15.72 -22.36 -15.21
C GLU A 107 14.42 -21.63 -14.78
N GLY A 108 14.43 -20.32 -14.80
CA GLY A 108 13.25 -19.50 -14.47
C GLY A 108 12.10 -19.69 -15.45
N GLU A 109 12.42 -19.78 -16.75
CA GLU A 109 11.42 -20.07 -17.81
C GLU A 109 10.80 -21.46 -17.63
N GLN A 110 11.60 -22.46 -17.28
CA GLN A 110 11.07 -23.80 -17.00
C GLN A 110 10.16 -23.80 -15.78
N LYS A 111 10.53 -23.09 -14.71
CA LYS A 111 9.68 -22.91 -13.53
C LYS A 111 8.33 -22.30 -13.87
N ILE A 112 8.29 -21.28 -14.74
CA ILE A 112 7.03 -20.68 -15.22
C ILE A 112 6.17 -21.77 -15.88
N ARG A 113 6.73 -22.52 -16.83
CA ARG A 113 6.00 -23.60 -17.53
C ARG A 113 5.47 -24.66 -16.57
N ASP A 114 6.27 -25.08 -15.60
CA ASP A 114 5.89 -26.11 -14.63
C ASP A 114 4.73 -25.66 -13.72
N ILE A 115 4.74 -24.40 -13.29
CA ILE A 115 3.67 -23.81 -12.47
C ILE A 115 2.37 -23.70 -13.27
N PHE A 116 2.42 -23.23 -14.49
CA PHE A 116 1.25 -23.15 -15.35
C PHE A 116 0.70 -24.56 -15.70
N ALA A 117 1.58 -25.54 -15.92
CA ALA A 117 1.16 -26.94 -16.08
C ALA A 117 0.49 -27.49 -14.83
N ALA A 118 0.99 -27.14 -13.64
CA ALA A 118 0.35 -27.51 -12.38
C ALA A 118 -1.02 -26.85 -12.22
N ALA A 119 -1.13 -25.55 -12.51
CA ALA A 119 -2.43 -24.84 -12.45
C ALA A 119 -3.46 -25.48 -13.37
N ARG A 120 -3.08 -25.94 -14.56
CA ARG A 120 -3.94 -26.70 -15.50
C ARG A 120 -4.38 -28.04 -14.92
N ARG A 121 -3.55 -28.73 -14.14
CA ARG A 121 -3.94 -30.02 -13.49
C ARG A 121 -5.01 -29.84 -12.44
N TYR A 122 -5.04 -28.70 -11.78
CA TYR A 122 -6.05 -28.34 -10.77
C TYR A 122 -7.22 -27.52 -11.33
N ALA A 123 -7.29 -27.34 -12.66
CA ALA A 123 -8.33 -26.53 -13.28
C ALA A 123 -9.75 -27.15 -13.05
N PRO A 124 -10.78 -26.34 -12.76
CA PRO A 124 -10.71 -24.89 -12.70
C PRO A 124 -9.99 -24.38 -11.46
N SER A 125 -9.03 -23.46 -11.64
CA SER A 125 -8.16 -22.97 -10.57
C SER A 125 -7.86 -21.48 -10.72
N LEU A 126 -7.42 -20.83 -9.62
CA LEU A 126 -6.93 -19.47 -9.61
C LEU A 126 -5.41 -19.48 -9.34
N LEU A 127 -4.65 -18.93 -10.28
CA LEU A 127 -3.21 -18.69 -10.16
C LEU A 127 -2.96 -17.23 -9.79
N PHE A 128 -2.36 -17.01 -8.62
CA PHE A 128 -1.95 -15.67 -8.16
C PHE A 128 -0.45 -15.48 -8.34
N ILE A 129 -0.06 -14.39 -9.02
CA ILE A 129 1.33 -14.02 -9.26
C ILE A 129 1.59 -12.69 -8.56
N ASP A 130 2.32 -12.73 -7.45
CA ASP A 130 2.70 -11.52 -6.72
C ASP A 130 3.98 -10.90 -7.29
N GLU A 131 4.11 -9.58 -7.17
CA GLU A 131 5.28 -8.80 -7.60
C GLU A 131 5.67 -9.05 -9.07
N ILE A 132 4.67 -9.09 -9.97
CA ILE A 132 4.90 -9.39 -11.40
C ILE A 132 5.85 -8.39 -12.07
N ASP A 133 6.00 -7.21 -11.51
CA ASP A 133 6.94 -6.17 -11.94
C ASP A 133 8.41 -6.62 -11.88
N CYS A 134 8.75 -7.61 -11.06
CA CYS A 134 10.11 -8.16 -11.02
C CYS A 134 10.55 -8.79 -12.35
N ILE A 135 9.60 -9.32 -13.12
CA ILE A 135 9.87 -10.01 -14.41
C ILE A 135 9.31 -9.27 -15.63
N ALA A 136 8.49 -8.26 -15.42
CA ALA A 136 7.73 -7.58 -16.47
C ALA A 136 8.03 -6.08 -16.57
N LYS A 137 9.25 -5.64 -16.22
CA LYS A 137 9.66 -4.24 -16.33
C LYS A 137 9.79 -3.79 -17.78
N ASN A 138 9.46 -2.51 -18.00
CA ASN A 138 9.60 -1.85 -19.29
C ASN A 138 11.09 -1.74 -19.70
N ARG A 139 11.41 -1.94 -20.98
CA ARG A 139 12.73 -2.22 -21.57
C ARG A 139 13.67 -0.99 -21.70
N MET A 140 13.53 0.05 -20.88
CA MET A 140 14.29 1.31 -21.04
C MET A 140 15.74 1.30 -20.52
N GLY A 141 16.34 0.14 -20.16
CA GLY A 141 17.72 0.05 -19.66
C GLY A 141 18.48 -1.12 -20.29
N GLY A 142 19.34 -0.83 -21.26
CA GLY A 142 20.23 -1.84 -21.90
C GLY A 142 21.34 -2.29 -20.94
N GLY A 143 21.16 -3.41 -20.24
CA GLY A 143 22.17 -4.07 -19.42
C GLY A 143 22.05 -5.59 -19.54
N ALA A 144 23.07 -6.34 -19.10
CA ALA A 144 23.08 -7.81 -19.16
C ALA A 144 21.89 -8.47 -18.43
N ASP A 145 21.31 -7.80 -17.44
CA ASP A 145 20.12 -8.25 -16.70
C ASP A 145 18.82 -8.21 -17.55
N SER A 146 18.81 -7.42 -18.64
CA SER A 146 17.64 -7.30 -19.52
C SER A 146 17.34 -8.57 -20.29
N PHE A 147 18.36 -9.31 -20.72
CA PHE A 147 18.20 -10.57 -21.47
C PHE A 147 17.54 -11.68 -20.66
N HIS A 148 17.87 -11.78 -19.36
CA HIS A 148 17.25 -12.76 -18.46
C HIS A 148 15.76 -12.45 -18.23
N THR A 149 15.44 -11.19 -18.05
CA THR A 149 14.08 -10.74 -17.82
C THR A 149 13.20 -10.89 -19.06
N GLU A 150 13.78 -10.70 -20.27
CA GLU A 150 13.07 -10.92 -21.54
C GLU A 150 12.63 -12.36 -21.74
N GLY A 151 13.51 -13.33 -21.43
CA GLY A 151 13.17 -14.76 -21.50
C GLY A 151 11.99 -15.12 -20.59
N LEU A 152 12.01 -14.62 -19.34
CA LEU A 152 10.94 -14.83 -18.38
C LEU A 152 9.63 -14.18 -18.83
N THR A 153 9.68 -12.94 -19.32
CA THR A 153 8.50 -12.23 -19.83
C THR A 153 7.89 -12.99 -21.03
N ASN A 154 8.72 -13.45 -21.97
CA ASN A 154 8.25 -14.19 -23.14
C ASN A 154 7.65 -15.55 -22.76
N ALA A 155 8.24 -16.26 -21.78
CA ALA A 155 7.68 -17.50 -21.27
C ALA A 155 6.31 -17.26 -20.62
N LEU A 156 6.17 -16.20 -19.81
CA LEU A 156 4.91 -15.82 -19.19
C LEU A 156 3.85 -15.44 -20.23
N LEU A 157 4.21 -14.65 -21.24
CA LEU A 157 3.31 -14.27 -22.34
C LEU A 157 2.80 -15.51 -23.10
N SER A 158 3.70 -16.44 -23.40
CA SER A 158 3.36 -17.71 -24.09
C SER A 158 2.37 -18.54 -23.27
N GLU A 159 2.58 -18.63 -21.95
CA GLU A 159 1.68 -19.38 -21.08
C GLU A 159 0.31 -18.72 -20.93
N LEU A 160 0.26 -17.37 -20.85
CA LEU A 160 -1.00 -16.60 -20.81
C LEU A 160 -1.78 -16.74 -22.12
N ASP A 161 -1.10 -16.76 -23.27
CA ASP A 161 -1.74 -16.97 -24.57
C ASP A 161 -2.28 -18.40 -24.70
N GLY A 162 -1.63 -19.40 -24.09
CA GLY A 162 -2.02 -20.81 -24.09
C GLY A 162 -3.35 -21.11 -23.39
N PHE A 163 -3.91 -20.20 -22.58
CA PHE A 163 -5.22 -20.37 -21.95
C PHE A 163 -6.42 -20.19 -22.91
N GLY A 164 -6.19 -19.94 -24.19
CA GLY A 164 -7.22 -19.67 -25.19
C GLY A 164 -7.95 -20.90 -25.75
N SER A 165 -7.58 -22.13 -25.40
CA SER A 165 -8.25 -23.34 -25.88
C SER A 165 -9.63 -23.49 -25.28
N GLN A 166 -10.69 -23.52 -26.12
CA GLN A 166 -12.09 -23.57 -25.68
C GLN A 166 -12.47 -24.87 -24.97
N ASP A 167 -11.62 -25.90 -24.98
CA ASP A 167 -11.96 -27.26 -24.52
C ASP A 167 -11.46 -27.62 -23.12
N ALA A 168 -10.53 -26.86 -22.52
CA ALA A 168 -10.00 -27.16 -21.18
C ALA A 168 -10.69 -26.35 -20.08
N ALA A 169 -10.74 -26.87 -18.87
CA ALA A 169 -11.20 -26.12 -17.71
C ALA A 169 -10.35 -24.84 -17.50
N PRO A 170 -10.93 -23.70 -17.10
CA PRO A 170 -10.21 -22.43 -17.06
C PRO A 170 -9.19 -22.38 -15.91
N VAL A 171 -8.03 -21.81 -16.21
CA VAL A 171 -7.14 -21.24 -15.19
C VAL A 171 -7.29 -19.74 -15.22
N PHE A 172 -7.67 -19.14 -14.11
CA PHE A 172 -7.81 -17.71 -13.98
C PHE A 172 -6.57 -17.12 -13.31
N VAL A 173 -5.95 -16.11 -13.93
CA VAL A 173 -4.73 -15.51 -13.42
C VAL A 173 -5.03 -14.17 -12.77
N ILE A 174 -4.62 -13.98 -11.52
CA ILE A 174 -4.56 -12.66 -10.89
C ILE A 174 -3.10 -12.32 -10.68
N ALA A 175 -2.64 -11.23 -11.30
CA ALA A 175 -1.31 -10.69 -11.08
C ALA A 175 -1.38 -9.46 -10.15
N ALA A 176 -0.39 -9.29 -9.29
CA ALA A 176 -0.26 -8.11 -8.43
C ALA A 176 1.04 -7.36 -8.73
N THR A 177 0.96 -6.02 -8.73
CA THR A 177 2.08 -5.12 -8.91
C THR A 177 1.96 -3.90 -8.00
N ASN A 178 3.10 -3.29 -7.69
CA ASN A 178 3.15 -2.00 -6.99
C ASN A 178 3.25 -0.80 -7.95
N TYR A 179 3.38 -1.05 -9.26
CA TYR A 179 3.40 0.01 -10.27
C TYR A 179 1.98 0.37 -10.71
N ASP A 180 1.75 1.67 -10.95
CA ASP A 180 0.51 2.15 -11.53
C ASP A 180 0.40 1.70 -13.00
N THR A 181 -0.61 0.88 -13.29
CA THR A 181 -0.86 0.33 -14.63
C THR A 181 -1.60 1.30 -15.56
N HIS A 182 -2.05 2.43 -15.04
CA HIS A 182 -2.79 3.46 -15.78
C HIS A 182 -1.89 4.61 -16.25
N SER A 183 -0.71 4.80 -15.64
CA SER A 183 0.24 5.83 -16.07
C SER A 183 0.92 5.45 -17.38
N ALA A 184 1.13 6.44 -18.26
CA ALA A 184 1.80 6.24 -19.56
C ALA A 184 3.27 5.78 -19.41
N ASP A 185 3.93 6.19 -18.33
CA ASP A 185 5.28 5.79 -17.94
C ASP A 185 5.31 4.53 -17.07
N GLY A 186 4.15 3.86 -16.93
CA GLY A 186 3.98 2.68 -16.13
C GLY A 186 5.04 1.63 -16.46
N GLY A 187 5.91 1.33 -15.49
CA GLY A 187 7.10 0.51 -15.61
C GLY A 187 6.91 -0.95 -16.02
N LEU A 188 5.70 -1.33 -16.49
CA LEU A 188 5.34 -2.68 -16.93
C LEU A 188 5.28 -2.79 -18.46
N ASP A 189 5.68 -3.97 -18.97
CA ASP A 189 5.61 -4.30 -20.39
C ASP A 189 4.16 -4.23 -20.90
N GLN A 190 3.94 -3.41 -21.93
CA GLN A 190 2.64 -3.21 -22.56
C GLN A 190 2.10 -4.49 -23.22
N ALA A 191 2.97 -5.39 -23.70
CA ALA A 191 2.57 -6.66 -24.27
C ALA A 191 1.95 -7.56 -23.18
N LEU A 192 2.50 -7.53 -21.96
CA LEU A 192 1.92 -8.24 -20.81
C LEU A 192 0.57 -7.64 -20.40
N LEU A 193 0.49 -6.32 -20.25
CA LEU A 193 -0.73 -5.64 -19.86
C LEU A 193 -1.92 -5.94 -20.79
N ARG A 194 -1.67 -6.18 -22.09
CA ARG A 194 -2.71 -6.53 -23.07
C ARG A 194 -3.25 -7.96 -22.93
N ARG A 195 -2.60 -8.84 -22.16
CA ARG A 195 -3.06 -10.20 -21.90
C ARG A 195 -4.04 -10.30 -20.76
N PHE A 196 -4.06 -9.28 -19.91
CA PHE A 196 -5.05 -9.16 -18.84
C PHE A 196 -6.31 -8.45 -19.34
N ASP A 197 -7.47 -9.03 -19.05
CA ASP A 197 -8.76 -8.51 -19.51
C ASP A 197 -9.16 -7.24 -18.73
N LYS A 198 -8.64 -7.07 -17.51
CA LYS A 198 -8.96 -5.93 -16.65
C LYS A 198 -7.77 -5.54 -15.77
N LYS A 199 -7.67 -4.23 -15.51
CA LYS A 199 -6.75 -3.62 -14.56
C LYS A 199 -7.60 -3.02 -13.45
N ILE A 200 -7.28 -3.35 -12.20
CA ILE A 200 -8.05 -2.88 -11.04
C ILE A 200 -7.08 -2.25 -10.05
N HIS A 201 -7.34 -0.98 -9.73
CA HIS A 201 -6.55 -0.25 -8.75
C HIS A 201 -7.01 -0.56 -7.33
N VAL A 202 -6.08 -0.92 -6.46
CA VAL A 202 -6.30 -1.18 -5.03
C VAL A 202 -5.63 -0.07 -4.24
N GLY A 203 -6.37 1.00 -3.98
CA GLY A 203 -5.88 2.17 -3.28
C GLY A 203 -5.62 1.95 -1.79
N LEU A 204 -5.09 2.99 -1.15
CA LEU A 204 -4.93 3.01 0.30
C LEU A 204 -6.29 3.15 1.00
N PRO A 205 -6.41 2.68 2.26
CA PRO A 205 -7.66 2.72 2.99
C PRO A 205 -8.08 4.16 3.32
N LYS A 206 -9.37 4.45 3.20
CA LYS A 206 -9.99 5.71 3.65
C LYS A 206 -9.99 5.80 5.19
N VAL A 207 -10.22 6.99 5.75
CA VAL A 207 -10.26 7.18 7.22
C VAL A 207 -11.20 6.19 7.90
N ALA A 208 -12.41 6.03 7.37
CA ALA A 208 -13.41 5.11 7.93
C ALA A 208 -12.95 3.64 7.91
N ASP A 209 -12.17 3.24 6.89
CA ASP A 209 -11.61 1.90 6.82
C ASP A 209 -10.51 1.69 7.85
N ARG A 210 -9.67 2.71 8.06
CA ARG A 210 -8.64 2.68 9.10
C ARG A 210 -9.26 2.62 10.50
N GLU A 211 -10.32 3.41 10.76
CA GLU A 211 -11.07 3.34 12.02
C GLU A 211 -11.64 1.94 12.27
N ARG A 212 -12.30 1.36 11.27
CA ARG A 212 -12.84 -0.02 11.33
C ARG A 212 -11.74 -1.06 11.56
N PHE A 213 -10.61 -0.90 10.89
CA PHE A 213 -9.48 -1.81 11.02
C PHE A 213 -8.87 -1.77 12.42
N ILE A 214 -8.56 -0.58 12.94
CA ILE A 214 -7.99 -0.40 14.27
C ILE A 214 -8.94 -0.97 15.33
N ALA A 215 -10.23 -0.66 15.24
CA ALA A 215 -11.23 -1.17 16.17
C ALA A 215 -11.31 -2.70 16.14
N ARG A 216 -11.29 -3.32 14.96
CA ARG A 216 -11.31 -4.79 14.80
C ARG A 216 -10.05 -5.44 15.36
N GLU A 217 -8.87 -4.88 15.09
CA GLU A 217 -7.62 -5.47 15.57
C GLU A 217 -7.45 -5.33 17.08
N LEU A 218 -7.84 -4.18 17.66
CA LEU A 218 -7.81 -3.96 19.11
C LEU A 218 -8.80 -4.88 19.86
N ALA A 219 -9.96 -5.16 19.29
CA ALA A 219 -10.96 -6.05 19.89
C ALA A 219 -10.51 -7.51 20.02
N ARG A 220 -9.37 -7.90 19.42
CA ARG A 220 -8.79 -9.25 19.58
C ARG A 220 -8.11 -9.46 20.94
N TYR A 221 -7.85 -8.38 21.66
CA TYR A 221 -7.12 -8.40 22.93
C TYR A 221 -8.05 -8.07 24.08
N ASP A 222 -8.23 -9.01 25.00
CA ASP A 222 -9.07 -8.87 26.20
C ASP A 222 -8.51 -7.88 27.24
N PHE A 223 -7.20 -7.62 27.17
CA PHE A 223 -6.50 -6.61 27.99
C PHE A 223 -6.44 -5.21 27.35
N CYS A 224 -7.22 -4.97 26.30
CA CYS A 224 -7.25 -3.67 25.63
C CYS A 224 -8.13 -2.68 26.39
N ALA A 225 -7.51 -1.59 26.85
CA ALA A 225 -8.16 -0.46 27.50
C ALA A 225 -8.09 0.83 26.65
N VAL A 226 -7.82 0.69 25.35
CA VAL A 226 -7.74 1.82 24.41
C VAL A 226 -9.12 2.45 24.23
N SER A 227 -9.19 3.77 24.42
CA SER A 227 -10.42 4.53 24.19
C SER A 227 -10.75 4.62 22.70
N ARG A 228 -12.03 4.71 22.38
CA ARG A 228 -12.48 4.92 21.00
C ARG A 228 -11.91 6.21 20.40
N SER A 229 -11.80 7.27 21.19
CA SER A 229 -11.25 8.55 20.75
C SER A 229 -9.78 8.48 20.35
N ALA A 230 -8.96 7.71 21.08
CA ALA A 230 -7.55 7.48 20.72
C ALA A 230 -7.43 6.68 19.40
N ALA A 231 -8.21 5.62 19.25
CA ALA A 231 -8.25 4.83 18.02
C ALA A 231 -8.66 5.66 16.79
N GLU A 232 -9.74 6.47 16.90
CA GLU A 232 -10.17 7.39 15.85
C GLU A 232 -9.10 8.47 15.57
N GLY A 233 -8.43 8.97 16.62
CA GLY A 233 -7.34 9.93 16.49
C GLY A 233 -6.18 9.38 15.66
N ILE A 234 -5.77 8.14 15.87
CA ILE A 234 -4.74 7.47 15.08
C ILE A 234 -5.20 7.25 13.63
N ALA A 235 -6.44 6.82 13.42
CA ALA A 235 -6.98 6.62 12.08
C ALA A 235 -6.96 7.90 11.24
N ARG A 236 -7.25 9.05 11.85
CA ARG A 236 -7.21 10.36 11.17
C ARG A 236 -5.79 10.82 10.87
N ARG A 237 -4.82 10.49 11.72
CA ARG A 237 -3.41 10.89 11.57
C ARG A 237 -2.60 9.95 10.68
N SER A 238 -3.09 8.75 10.39
CA SER A 238 -2.43 7.76 9.55
C SER A 238 -2.78 7.88 8.06
N VAL A 239 -2.95 9.10 7.56
CA VAL A 239 -3.22 9.36 6.13
C VAL A 239 -2.04 8.86 5.30
N GLY A 240 -2.35 8.19 4.17
CA GLY A 240 -1.33 7.60 3.31
C GLY A 240 -0.73 6.28 3.82
N TRP A 241 -1.21 5.75 4.95
CA TRP A 241 -0.76 4.47 5.50
C TRP A 241 -1.58 3.30 4.98
N SER A 242 -0.92 2.19 4.79
CA SER A 242 -1.58 0.91 4.50
C SER A 242 -2.13 0.28 5.79
N LEU A 243 -3.06 -0.68 5.64
CA LEU A 243 -3.52 -1.48 6.79
C LEU A 243 -2.38 -2.33 7.38
N ALA A 244 -1.38 -2.68 6.59
CA ALA A 244 -0.20 -3.38 7.08
C ALA A 244 0.63 -2.50 8.03
N ASP A 245 0.81 -1.21 7.73
CA ASP A 245 1.51 -0.26 8.60
C ASP A 245 0.77 -0.09 9.93
N LEU A 246 -0.56 0.06 9.88
CA LEU A 246 -1.40 0.14 11.08
C LEU A 246 -1.31 -1.14 11.92
N ASN A 247 -1.29 -2.30 11.28
CA ASN A 247 -1.11 -3.57 11.97
C ASN A 247 0.25 -3.63 12.70
N LEU A 248 1.32 -3.16 12.06
CA LEU A 248 2.65 -3.09 12.69
C LEU A 248 2.65 -2.21 13.93
N VAL A 249 1.97 -1.07 13.88
CA VAL A 249 1.82 -0.19 15.06
C VAL A 249 1.07 -0.89 16.19
N ILE A 250 -0.06 -1.53 15.90
CA ILE A 250 -0.84 -2.25 16.90
C ILE A 250 -0.02 -3.41 17.49
N GLN A 251 0.67 -4.19 16.66
CA GLN A 251 1.54 -5.28 17.13
C GLN A 251 2.69 -4.76 18.02
N ASN A 252 3.27 -3.60 17.68
CA ASN A 252 4.27 -2.97 18.51
C ASN A 252 3.68 -2.49 19.85
N ALA A 253 2.51 -1.88 19.83
CA ALA A 253 1.81 -1.48 21.05
C ALA A 253 1.52 -2.69 21.95
N VAL A 254 1.05 -3.78 21.38
CA VAL A 254 0.79 -5.04 22.12
C VAL A 254 2.08 -5.60 22.75
N ARG A 255 3.20 -5.56 22.04
CA ARG A 255 4.51 -6.00 22.62
C ARG A 255 4.97 -5.12 23.79
N HIS A 256 4.63 -3.82 23.78
CA HIS A 256 5.00 -2.88 24.84
C HIS A 256 3.92 -2.76 25.92
N SER A 257 2.82 -3.51 25.83
CA SER A 257 1.75 -3.52 26.85
C SER A 257 2.07 -4.36 28.09
N GLU A 258 3.18 -5.12 28.07
CA GLU A 258 3.65 -5.93 29.19
C GLU A 258 4.22 -5.02 30.28
N SER A 259 3.75 -5.21 31.51
CA SER A 259 4.22 -4.53 32.73
C SER A 259 4.38 -5.53 33.88
N GLU A 260 4.96 -5.10 34.98
CA GLU A 260 5.11 -5.94 36.21
C GLU A 260 3.77 -6.48 36.72
N ASN A 261 2.66 -5.81 36.40
CA ASN A 261 1.31 -6.17 36.83
C ASN A 261 0.49 -6.94 35.77
N GLY A 262 1.14 -7.37 34.66
CA GLY A 262 0.49 -8.06 33.55
C GLY A 262 0.38 -7.21 32.30
N PHE A 263 -0.47 -7.60 31.35
CA PHE A 263 -0.68 -6.90 30.09
C PHE A 263 -1.75 -5.83 30.22
N SER A 264 -1.47 -4.62 29.73
CA SER A 264 -2.42 -3.50 29.67
C SER A 264 -2.12 -2.65 28.44
N LEU A 265 -2.97 -2.70 27.42
CA LEU A 265 -2.86 -1.89 26.21
C LEU A 265 -3.69 -0.61 26.41
N THR A 266 -3.03 0.50 26.80
CA THR A 266 -3.65 1.80 27.08
C THR A 266 -3.52 2.77 25.90
N ASP A 267 -4.20 3.92 25.99
CA ASP A 267 -4.08 5.01 25.02
C ASP A 267 -2.62 5.47 24.88
N GLU A 268 -1.89 5.59 25.98
CA GLU A 268 -0.50 6.04 26.00
C GLU A 268 0.43 5.05 25.28
N VAL A 269 0.24 3.74 25.51
CA VAL A 269 1.05 2.68 24.88
C VAL A 269 0.81 2.68 23.36
N LEU A 270 -0.45 2.81 22.93
CA LEU A 270 -0.79 2.85 21.51
C LEU A 270 -0.25 4.14 20.84
N GLU A 271 -0.39 5.30 21.51
CA GLU A 271 0.15 6.57 21.03
C GLU A 271 1.68 6.54 20.93
N GLU A 272 2.37 5.96 21.91
CA GLU A 272 3.82 5.83 21.89
C GLU A 272 4.29 4.93 20.72
N ALA A 273 3.59 3.82 20.47
CA ALA A 273 3.88 2.94 19.35
C ALA A 273 3.65 3.64 17.99
N PHE A 274 2.55 4.38 17.87
CA PHE A 274 2.26 5.18 16.67
C PHE A 274 3.32 6.26 16.43
N ALA A 275 3.64 7.03 17.46
CA ALA A 275 4.62 8.10 17.36
C ALA A 275 6.04 7.57 17.08
N SER A 276 6.41 6.42 17.66
CA SER A 276 7.69 5.77 17.41
C SER A 276 7.80 5.25 15.97
N PHE A 277 6.72 4.69 15.45
CA PHE A 277 6.68 4.22 14.05
C PHE A 277 6.79 5.39 13.07
N ASN A 278 6.09 6.49 13.32
CA ASN A 278 6.04 7.66 12.44
C ASN A 278 7.34 8.49 12.45
N ALA A 279 7.90 8.71 13.63
CA ALA A 279 8.99 9.67 13.84
C ALA A 279 10.26 9.09 14.51
N GLY A 280 10.27 7.80 14.80
CA GLY A 280 11.39 7.12 15.45
C GLY A 280 11.43 7.25 16.98
N GLY A 281 12.53 6.79 17.58
CA GLY A 281 12.70 6.77 19.03
C GLY A 281 12.71 8.15 19.67
N ARG A 282 12.20 8.24 20.90
CA ARG A 282 12.13 9.46 21.69
C ARG A 282 13.53 9.98 22.01
N LYS A 283 13.71 11.31 21.91
CA LYS A 283 14.93 12.03 22.32
C LYS A 283 14.62 13.01 23.43
N THR A 284 15.58 13.21 24.32
CA THR A 284 15.49 14.18 25.42
C THR A 284 16.38 15.38 25.11
N TYR A 285 15.83 16.58 25.29
CA TYR A 285 16.55 17.84 25.18
C TYR A 285 16.40 18.66 26.45
N ASP A 286 17.24 19.66 26.61
CA ASP A 286 17.15 20.64 27.70
C ASP A 286 15.86 21.46 27.59
N GLU A 287 15.46 22.06 28.72
CA GLU A 287 14.21 22.82 28.83
C GLU A 287 14.14 24.02 27.87
N GLN A 288 15.28 24.65 27.61
CA GLN A 288 15.35 25.80 26.70
C GLN A 288 15.06 25.38 25.25
N THR A 289 15.62 24.25 24.81
CA THR A 289 15.36 23.69 23.49
C THR A 289 13.90 23.26 23.36
N VAL A 290 13.33 22.62 24.39
CA VAL A 290 11.92 22.23 24.40
C VAL A 290 11.00 23.45 24.30
N ARG A 291 11.30 24.55 25.02
CA ARG A 291 10.53 25.81 24.95
C ARG A 291 10.60 26.45 23.56
N LYS A 292 11.77 26.45 22.92
CA LYS A 292 11.91 26.98 21.54
C LYS A 292 11.08 26.15 20.56
N THR A 293 11.15 24.82 20.66
CA THR A 293 10.30 23.91 19.86
C THR A 293 8.83 24.17 20.10
N ALA A 294 8.41 24.33 21.35
CA ALA A 294 7.01 24.61 21.69
C ALA A 294 6.50 25.92 21.05
N CYS A 295 7.31 26.99 21.06
CA CYS A 295 6.96 28.24 20.38
C CYS A 295 6.87 28.06 18.86
N HIS A 296 7.76 27.29 18.28
CA HIS A 296 7.77 26.97 16.84
C HIS A 296 6.49 26.24 16.44
N GLU A 297 6.17 25.12 17.11
CA GLU A 297 4.97 24.32 16.84
C GLU A 297 3.68 25.11 17.13
N ALA A 298 3.66 25.93 18.17
CA ALA A 298 2.52 26.81 18.46
C ALA A 298 2.28 27.80 17.31
N GLY A 299 3.34 28.30 16.67
CA GLY A 299 3.23 29.16 15.49
C GLY A 299 2.44 28.49 14.36
N HIS A 300 2.78 27.24 14.03
CA HIS A 300 2.04 26.46 13.03
C HIS A 300 0.57 26.30 13.42
N VAL A 301 0.27 25.92 14.67
CA VAL A 301 -1.10 25.73 15.16
C VAL A 301 -1.92 27.00 15.07
N VAL A 302 -1.37 28.14 15.52
CA VAL A 302 -2.08 29.44 15.51
C VAL A 302 -2.43 29.86 14.09
N VAL A 303 -1.44 29.88 13.19
CA VAL A 303 -1.66 30.28 11.81
C VAL A 303 -2.60 29.31 11.09
N ALA A 304 -2.45 28.01 11.28
CA ALA A 304 -3.38 27.02 10.75
C ALA A 304 -4.83 27.30 11.16
N ARG A 305 -5.07 27.56 12.44
CA ARG A 305 -6.42 27.89 12.96
C ARG A 305 -6.97 29.17 12.38
N VAL A 306 -6.15 30.20 12.25
CA VAL A 306 -6.56 31.51 11.65
C VAL A 306 -6.95 31.34 10.17
N LEU A 307 -6.22 30.50 9.44
CA LEU A 307 -6.48 30.23 8.02
C LEU A 307 -7.57 29.15 7.80
N GLY A 308 -8.25 28.71 8.85
CA GLY A 308 -9.37 27.78 8.75
C GLY A 308 -8.98 26.30 8.71
N PHE A 309 -7.70 25.97 8.80
CA PHE A 309 -7.26 24.57 8.92
C PHE A 309 -7.59 24.01 10.30
N ARG A 310 -7.71 22.68 10.37
CA ARG A 310 -7.95 21.95 11.62
C ARG A 310 -6.69 21.15 11.99
N PRO A 311 -5.83 21.63 12.91
CA PRO A 311 -4.75 20.82 13.44
C PRO A 311 -5.34 19.56 14.10
N ALA A 312 -4.89 18.39 13.67
CA ALA A 312 -5.30 17.10 14.24
C ALA A 312 -4.42 16.71 15.42
N TYR A 313 -3.14 17.05 15.32
CA TYR A 313 -2.16 16.68 16.33
C TYR A 313 -0.97 17.63 16.33
N THR A 314 -0.44 17.93 17.50
CA THR A 314 0.79 18.69 17.68
C THR A 314 1.57 18.09 18.83
N THR A 315 2.88 17.91 18.64
CA THR A 315 3.78 17.39 19.68
C THR A 315 5.07 18.18 19.72
N ILE A 316 5.60 18.33 20.94
CA ILE A 316 6.93 18.86 21.21
C ILE A 316 7.89 17.74 21.67
N VAL A 317 7.44 16.50 21.66
CA VAL A 317 8.27 15.33 21.98
C VAL A 317 9.20 15.08 20.81
N ALA A 318 10.46 15.33 21.01
CA ALA A 318 11.48 15.12 19.99
C ALA A 318 11.68 13.63 19.70
N ARG A 319 11.69 13.28 18.40
CA ARG A 319 11.89 11.91 17.92
C ARG A 319 12.69 11.90 16.63
N GLY A 320 13.54 10.88 16.46
CA GLY A 320 14.33 10.74 15.24
C GLY A 320 15.04 12.05 14.85
N ASN A 321 14.65 12.66 13.75
CA ASN A 321 15.19 13.93 13.25
C ASN A 321 14.26 15.14 13.50
N TYR A 322 13.15 14.96 14.22
CA TYR A 322 12.18 16.01 14.50
C TYR A 322 12.26 16.46 15.95
N GLY A 323 12.26 17.78 16.17
CA GLY A 323 12.14 18.37 17.51
C GLY A 323 10.70 18.38 18.03
N GLY A 324 9.77 18.57 17.12
CA GLY A 324 8.31 18.52 17.25
C GLY A 324 7.71 18.43 15.87
N TYR A 325 6.39 18.31 15.77
CA TYR A 325 5.67 18.45 14.51
C TYR A 325 4.18 18.71 14.73
N MET A 326 3.55 19.36 13.75
CA MET A 326 2.12 19.51 13.65
C MET A 326 1.58 18.74 12.45
N GLN A 327 0.42 18.13 12.61
CA GLN A 327 -0.28 17.42 11.56
C GLN A 327 -1.71 17.93 11.42
N TYR A 328 -2.17 18.13 10.19
CA TYR A 328 -3.56 18.50 9.90
C TYR A 328 -4.47 17.28 9.93
N ALA A 329 -5.78 17.51 10.18
CA ALA A 329 -6.81 16.60 9.71
C ALA A 329 -6.93 16.83 8.19
N GLU A 330 -6.36 15.95 7.39
CA GLU A 330 -6.55 16.01 5.95
C GLU A 330 -8.00 15.69 5.60
N GLU A 331 -8.61 16.56 4.80
CA GLU A 331 -9.79 16.24 4.04
C GLU A 331 -9.33 15.57 2.74
N ASP A 332 -9.97 14.49 2.33
CA ASP A 332 -9.77 13.85 1.02
C ASP A 332 -10.22 14.80 -0.08
N LYS A 333 -9.37 15.77 -0.43
CA LYS A 333 -9.59 16.69 -1.56
C LYS A 333 -8.79 16.23 -2.74
N LEU A 334 -9.47 16.12 -3.88
CA LEU A 334 -8.84 15.74 -5.14
C LEU A 334 -7.86 16.82 -5.62
N ASP A 335 -8.23 18.11 -5.45
CA ASP A 335 -7.48 19.25 -5.94
C ASP A 335 -7.34 20.33 -4.86
N LEU A 336 -6.26 21.10 -4.94
CA LEU A 336 -6.02 22.29 -4.12
C LEU A 336 -6.16 23.54 -4.96
N SER A 337 -6.91 24.52 -4.45
CA SER A 337 -6.95 25.85 -5.05
C SER A 337 -5.63 26.63 -4.82
N ARG A 338 -5.40 27.69 -5.59
CA ARG A 338 -4.26 28.59 -5.42
C ARG A 338 -4.20 29.15 -3.98
N ASP A 339 -5.34 29.58 -3.45
CA ASP A 339 -5.42 30.14 -2.09
C ASP A 339 -5.12 29.08 -1.02
N GLU A 340 -5.56 27.85 -1.21
CA GLU A 340 -5.22 26.74 -0.29
C GLU A 340 -3.72 26.42 -0.33
N CYS A 341 -3.08 26.46 -1.49
CA CYS A 341 -1.63 26.29 -1.61
C CYS A 341 -0.88 27.43 -0.90
N LEU A 342 -1.27 28.69 -1.11
CA LEU A 342 -0.68 29.83 -0.42
C LEU A 342 -0.88 29.75 1.10
N ASN A 343 -2.06 29.38 1.55
CA ASN A 343 -2.34 29.16 2.96
C ASN A 343 -1.46 28.06 3.57
N ARG A 344 -1.22 26.96 2.86
CA ARG A 344 -0.29 25.90 3.30
C ARG A 344 1.15 26.42 3.40
N ILE A 345 1.60 27.25 2.48
CA ILE A 345 2.92 27.90 2.56
C ILE A 345 2.99 28.81 3.78
N CYS A 346 1.95 29.62 4.04
CA CYS A 346 1.88 30.47 5.22
C CYS A 346 1.98 29.65 6.52
N VAL A 347 1.27 28.53 6.61
CA VAL A 347 1.36 27.66 7.79
C VAL A 347 2.75 27.03 7.90
N ALA A 348 3.36 26.59 6.80
CA ALA A 348 4.73 26.03 6.84
C ALA A 348 5.75 27.06 7.31
N MET A 349 5.59 28.33 6.97
CA MET A 349 6.50 29.41 7.43
C MET A 349 6.22 29.91 8.85
N ALA A 350 5.10 29.50 9.46
CA ALA A 350 4.62 30.04 10.73
C ALA A 350 5.52 29.69 11.92
N GLY A 351 6.14 28.53 11.92
CA GLY A 351 7.11 28.15 12.94
C GLY A 351 8.31 29.08 12.98
N ARG A 352 8.88 29.37 11.80
CA ARG A 352 9.96 30.38 11.66
C ARG A 352 9.50 31.76 12.08
N ALA A 353 8.30 32.18 11.70
CA ALA A 353 7.75 33.48 12.11
C ALA A 353 7.61 33.58 13.64
N ALA A 354 7.16 32.51 14.28
CA ALA A 354 7.08 32.45 15.74
C ALA A 354 8.47 32.58 16.41
N GLU A 355 9.49 31.88 15.89
CA GLU A 355 10.88 32.05 16.40
C GLU A 355 11.33 33.51 16.34
N VAL A 356 11.08 34.20 15.23
CA VAL A 356 11.42 35.62 15.08
C VAL A 356 10.65 36.49 16.06
N CYS A 357 9.36 36.26 16.24
CA CYS A 357 8.51 37.02 17.15
C CYS A 357 8.98 36.92 18.62
N PHE A 358 9.29 35.72 19.07
CA PHE A 358 9.61 35.48 20.49
C PHE A 358 11.09 35.62 20.82
N TYR A 359 12.00 35.25 19.90
CA TYR A 359 13.43 35.19 20.16
C TYR A 359 14.26 36.18 19.31
N LYS A 360 13.62 36.96 18.42
CA LYS A 360 14.23 37.87 17.46
C LYS A 360 15.19 37.14 16.50
N GLU A 361 15.90 37.88 15.67
CA GLU A 361 16.79 37.26 14.65
C GLU A 361 17.93 36.42 15.27
N SER A 362 18.43 36.81 16.42
CA SER A 362 19.50 36.08 17.12
C SER A 362 19.07 34.71 17.70
N GLY A 363 17.76 34.46 17.81
CA GLY A 363 17.22 33.23 18.36
C GLY A 363 16.72 32.24 17.32
N ILE A 364 16.87 32.55 16.04
CA ILE A 364 16.50 31.68 14.93
C ILE A 364 17.30 30.37 14.97
N THR A 365 16.65 29.25 14.72
CA THR A 365 17.26 27.92 14.77
C THR A 365 17.24 27.25 13.39
N THR A 366 18.00 26.16 13.24
CA THR A 366 17.95 25.31 12.04
C THR A 366 16.69 24.44 11.98
N GLY A 367 15.85 24.45 13.03
CA GLY A 367 14.66 23.61 13.17
C GLY A 367 13.65 23.78 12.05
N ALA A 368 13.49 24.99 11.53
CA ALA A 368 12.57 25.30 10.44
C ALA A 368 13.04 24.82 9.04
N SER A 369 14.15 24.10 8.93
CA SER A 369 14.72 23.70 7.61
C SER A 369 13.75 22.81 6.80
N GLY A 370 13.01 21.93 7.47
CA GLY A 370 12.00 21.07 6.84
C GLY A 370 10.81 21.86 6.32
N ASP A 371 10.32 22.81 7.11
CA ASP A 371 9.18 23.66 6.78
C ASP A 371 9.50 24.57 5.60
N ILE A 372 10.68 25.18 5.61
CA ILE A 372 11.16 26.03 4.52
C ILE A 372 11.28 25.22 3.21
N ARG A 373 11.80 23.99 3.29
CA ARG A 373 11.86 23.10 2.12
C ARG A 373 10.45 22.79 1.60
N SER A 374 9.54 22.37 2.48
CA SER A 374 8.15 22.05 2.10
C SER A 374 7.43 23.25 1.47
N ALA A 375 7.62 24.45 2.03
CA ALA A 375 7.08 25.69 1.47
C ALA A 375 7.66 25.99 0.08
N THR A 376 8.96 25.83 -0.09
CA THR A 376 9.66 26.07 -1.36
C THR A 376 9.21 25.07 -2.43
N ASP A 377 9.14 23.77 -2.08
CA ASP A 377 8.69 22.70 -2.99
C ASP A 377 7.24 22.91 -3.45
N LEU A 378 6.36 23.37 -2.54
CA LEU A 378 4.99 23.70 -2.92
C LEU A 378 4.93 24.93 -3.83
N ALA A 379 5.68 25.99 -3.52
CA ALA A 379 5.75 27.20 -4.36
C ALA A 379 6.29 26.86 -5.76
N MET A 380 7.33 26.04 -5.86
CA MET A 380 7.86 25.59 -7.15
C MET A 380 6.82 24.79 -7.94
N ARG A 381 6.08 23.90 -7.29
CA ARG A 381 4.99 23.16 -7.96
C ARG A 381 3.85 24.08 -8.41
N MET A 382 3.48 25.09 -7.62
CA MET A 382 2.47 26.08 -8.02
C MET A 382 2.85 26.78 -9.32
N ILE A 383 4.13 27.15 -9.46
CA ILE A 383 4.63 27.87 -10.64
C ILE A 383 4.86 26.89 -11.81
N CYS A 384 5.72 25.88 -11.59
CA CYS A 384 6.25 25.04 -12.66
C CYS A 384 5.31 23.91 -13.11
N THR A 385 4.46 23.40 -12.20
CA THR A 385 3.64 22.21 -12.49
C THR A 385 2.16 22.56 -12.63
N TYR A 386 1.65 23.42 -11.74
CA TYR A 386 0.21 23.72 -11.69
C TYR A 386 -0.18 24.97 -12.50
N GLY A 387 0.80 25.77 -12.96
CA GLY A 387 0.54 26.98 -13.74
C GLY A 387 -0.33 28.00 -12.99
N MET A 388 -0.13 28.13 -11.66
CA MET A 388 -0.94 29.00 -10.79
C MET A 388 -0.47 30.46 -10.75
N GLU A 389 0.53 30.87 -11.56
CA GLU A 389 0.97 32.22 -11.71
C GLU A 389 0.46 32.83 -13.03
N GLU A 390 0.12 34.12 -12.98
CA GLU A 390 -0.57 34.83 -14.10
C GLU A 390 0.21 34.86 -15.39
N ASP A 391 1.56 34.86 -15.35
CA ASP A 391 2.44 34.99 -16.50
C ASP A 391 3.11 33.69 -16.98
N MET A 392 2.85 32.54 -16.33
CA MET A 392 3.47 31.27 -16.68
C MET A 392 2.45 30.17 -16.89
N LEU A 393 2.14 29.84 -18.14
CA LEU A 393 1.27 28.74 -18.56
C LEU A 393 2.05 27.52 -19.06
N CYS A 394 3.30 27.32 -18.66
CA CYS A 394 4.07 26.15 -19.08
C CYS A 394 4.66 25.38 -17.92
N CYS A 395 4.56 24.04 -18.00
CA CYS A 395 5.30 23.14 -17.14
C CYS A 395 6.77 23.19 -17.54
N MET A 396 7.66 23.54 -16.60
CA MET A 396 9.11 23.42 -16.78
C MET A 396 9.52 22.09 -16.13
N GLU A 397 9.93 21.12 -16.95
CA GLU A 397 10.54 19.85 -16.52
C GLU A 397 11.94 20.07 -15.94
#